data_2f184ec6089c2bb0d6f289f8307ab6b5
#
_entry.id   2f184ec6089c2bb0d6f289f8307ab6b5
#
_cell.length_a   1.000
_cell.length_b   1.000
_cell.length_c   1.000
_cell.angle_alpha   90.00
_cell.angle_beta   90.00
_cell.angle_gamma   90.00
#
_symmetry.space_group_name_H-M   'P 1'
#
loop_
_entity.id
_entity.type
_entity.pdbx_description
1 polymer ?
#
loop_
_entity_poly.entity_id
_entity_poly.type
_entity_poly.pdbx_seq_one_letter_code
_entity_poly.pdbx_strand_id
1 'polypeptide(L)'
;MKSPPWDQRLARVLVKPLVKSPVTPNQLTIFTLLIALGGAGLLATGDAADANWGAGLFVLARFMDHFDGELARQKQMTSRLGYYLDYISGALSYGALFACMGIGFMHTELGNWALALGLAGTASAVISMFTNLGIDQQLDLSEEDGHDAVGYPGFAGFELEDGIYLIAPITWLGYLQPFFVLAGIGAGVYCLWTCWTLLRLRRG
;
A
#
# COMPACT_ATOMS: atom_id res chain seq x y z
N MET A 1 15.28 10.51 17.78
CA MET A 1 14.98 9.44 16.79
C MET A 1 13.60 8.88 17.12
N LYS A 2 12.63 8.97 16.21
CA LYS A 2 11.33 8.32 16.40
C LYS A 2 11.55 6.80 16.31
N SER A 3 10.89 6.03 17.17
CA SER A 3 10.93 4.57 17.06
C SER A 3 10.24 4.15 15.77
N PRO A 4 10.77 3.15 15.03
CA PRO A 4 10.11 2.67 13.81
C PRO A 4 8.69 2.19 14.11
N PRO A 5 7.77 2.23 13.13
CA PRO A 5 6.40 1.71 13.25
C PRO A 5 6.37 0.27 13.78
N TRP A 6 5.23 -0.11 14.34
CA TRP A 6 5.10 -1.41 15.01
C TRP A 6 5.28 -2.60 14.04
N ASP A 7 4.77 -2.48 12.83
CA ASP A 7 4.83 -3.48 11.76
C ASP A 7 6.27 -3.66 11.22
N GLN A 8 7.01 -2.57 11.02
CA GLN A 8 8.43 -2.64 10.66
C GLN A 8 9.27 -3.31 11.75
N ARG A 9 8.97 -3.05 13.04
CA ARG A 9 9.65 -3.73 14.17
C ARG A 9 9.38 -5.23 14.16
N LEU A 10 8.15 -5.62 13.86
CA LEU A 10 7.76 -7.02 13.76
C LEU A 10 8.38 -7.69 12.53
N ALA A 11 8.36 -7.02 11.38
CA ALA A 11 9.00 -7.47 10.15
C ALA A 11 10.49 -7.74 10.35
N ARG A 12 11.20 -6.84 11.05
CA ARG A 12 12.63 -7.00 11.39
C ARG A 12 12.95 -8.31 12.14
N VAL A 13 12.03 -8.77 12.97
CA VAL A 13 12.22 -10.03 13.71
C VAL A 13 11.84 -11.22 12.83
N LEU A 14 10.72 -11.14 12.13
CA LEU A 14 10.17 -12.23 11.34
C LEU A 14 10.98 -12.53 10.07
N VAL A 15 11.71 -11.55 9.54
CA VAL A 15 12.54 -11.74 8.35
C VAL A 15 13.86 -12.48 8.64
N LYS A 16 14.30 -12.55 9.88
CA LYS A 16 15.59 -13.16 10.27
C LYS A 16 15.84 -14.56 9.68
N PRO A 17 14.88 -15.49 9.65
CA PRO A 17 15.10 -16.80 9.01
C PRO A 17 15.42 -16.70 7.50
N LEU A 18 14.85 -15.69 6.83
CA LEU A 18 15.06 -15.46 5.40
C LEU A 18 16.46 -14.89 5.08
N VAL A 19 17.13 -14.28 6.05
CA VAL A 19 18.49 -13.73 5.85
C VAL A 19 19.48 -14.81 5.38
N LYS A 20 19.36 -16.03 5.90
CA LYS A 20 20.22 -17.17 5.52
C LYS A 20 19.66 -17.99 4.35
N SER A 21 18.50 -17.64 3.82
CA SER A 21 17.87 -18.33 2.70
C SER A 21 18.36 -17.77 1.35
N PRO A 22 18.16 -18.45 0.22
CA PRO A 22 18.46 -17.93 -1.11
C PRO A 22 17.47 -16.87 -1.61
N VAL A 23 16.39 -16.60 -0.85
CA VAL A 23 15.35 -15.63 -1.23
C VAL A 23 15.94 -14.23 -1.30
N THR A 24 15.72 -13.55 -2.42
CA THR A 24 16.13 -12.15 -2.61
C THR A 24 15.02 -11.17 -2.23
N PRO A 25 15.35 -9.92 -1.85
CA PRO A 25 14.34 -8.89 -1.57
C PRO A 25 13.34 -8.72 -2.72
N ASN A 26 13.82 -8.57 -3.96
CA ASN A 26 12.95 -8.38 -5.13
C ASN A 26 12.00 -9.56 -5.38
N GLN A 27 12.44 -10.81 -5.08
CA GLN A 27 11.53 -11.97 -5.14
C GLN A 27 10.42 -11.85 -4.11
N LEU A 28 10.72 -11.33 -2.94
CA LEU A 28 9.74 -11.13 -1.88
C LEU A 28 8.74 -10.04 -2.27
N THR A 29 9.21 -8.91 -2.81
CA THR A 29 8.33 -7.85 -3.35
C THR A 29 7.37 -8.40 -4.40
N ILE A 30 7.87 -9.18 -5.38
CA ILE A 30 7.01 -9.78 -6.42
C ILE A 30 6.01 -10.76 -5.80
N PHE A 31 6.43 -11.59 -4.85
CA PHE A 31 5.54 -12.55 -4.18
C PHE A 31 4.43 -11.82 -3.41
N THR A 32 4.79 -10.77 -2.68
CA THR A 32 3.86 -9.91 -1.94
C THR A 32 2.86 -9.23 -2.89
N LEU A 33 3.34 -8.70 -4.02
CA LEU A 33 2.50 -8.12 -5.05
C LEU A 33 1.48 -9.13 -5.59
N LEU A 34 1.90 -10.37 -5.86
CA LEU A 34 0.97 -11.40 -6.35
C LEU A 34 -0.11 -11.74 -5.33
N ILE A 35 0.22 -11.77 -4.03
CA ILE A 35 -0.78 -11.95 -2.96
C ILE A 35 -1.75 -10.76 -2.94
N ALA A 36 -1.25 -9.53 -3.04
CA ALA A 36 -2.08 -8.32 -3.07
C ALA A 36 -3.05 -8.32 -4.27
N LEU A 37 -2.54 -8.64 -5.47
CA LEU A 37 -3.36 -8.72 -6.68
C LEU A 37 -4.39 -9.85 -6.60
N GLY A 38 -4.01 -11.01 -6.04
CA GLY A 38 -4.94 -12.11 -5.78
C GLY A 38 -6.05 -11.71 -4.80
N GLY A 39 -5.67 -11.04 -3.71
CA GLY A 39 -6.62 -10.49 -2.73
C GLY A 39 -7.55 -9.45 -3.35
N ALA A 40 -7.02 -8.51 -4.14
CA ALA A 40 -7.81 -7.52 -4.87
C ALA A 40 -8.77 -8.20 -5.86
N GLY A 41 -8.30 -9.22 -6.60
CA GLY A 41 -9.13 -9.98 -7.54
C GLY A 41 -10.36 -10.63 -6.90
N LEU A 42 -10.22 -11.15 -5.68
CA LEU A 42 -11.36 -11.70 -4.92
C LEU A 42 -12.38 -10.61 -4.55
N LEU A 43 -11.96 -9.37 -4.33
CA LEU A 43 -12.89 -8.26 -4.08
C LEU A 43 -13.74 -7.89 -5.31
N ALA A 44 -13.26 -8.23 -6.51
CA ALA A 44 -13.99 -7.94 -7.75
C ALA A 44 -15.18 -8.87 -8.00
N THR A 45 -15.25 -10.03 -7.33
CA THR A 45 -16.36 -10.99 -7.52
C THR A 45 -17.71 -10.47 -7.00
N GLY A 46 -17.67 -9.56 -6.03
CA GLY A 46 -18.87 -9.08 -5.33
C GLY A 46 -19.46 -10.08 -4.33
N ASP A 47 -18.86 -11.28 -4.19
CA ASP A 47 -19.28 -12.27 -3.19
C ASP A 47 -18.69 -11.95 -1.82
N ALA A 48 -19.49 -12.11 -0.77
CA ALA A 48 -19.08 -11.77 0.59
C ALA A 48 -17.98 -12.69 1.15
N ALA A 49 -18.00 -13.98 0.80
CA ALA A 49 -16.97 -14.91 1.26
C ALA A 49 -15.64 -14.64 0.56
N ASP A 50 -15.68 -14.39 -0.75
CA ASP A 50 -14.50 -13.98 -1.51
C ASP A 50 -13.92 -12.63 -1.00
N ALA A 51 -14.81 -11.67 -0.71
CA ALA A 51 -14.40 -10.38 -0.16
C ALA A 51 -13.68 -10.52 1.19
N ASN A 52 -14.15 -11.42 2.06
CA ASN A 52 -13.51 -11.70 3.34
C ASN A 52 -12.09 -12.25 3.17
N TRP A 53 -11.92 -13.22 2.26
CA TRP A 53 -10.60 -13.75 1.93
C TRP A 53 -9.72 -12.71 1.23
N GLY A 54 -10.29 -11.97 0.28
CA GLY A 54 -9.60 -10.93 -0.47
C GLY A 54 -9.03 -9.85 0.43
N ALA A 55 -9.84 -9.34 1.36
CA ALA A 55 -9.40 -8.36 2.35
C ALA A 55 -8.31 -8.91 3.27
N GLY A 56 -8.44 -10.16 3.74
CA GLY A 56 -7.42 -10.82 4.56
C GLY A 56 -6.09 -10.99 3.82
N LEU A 57 -6.13 -11.44 2.56
CA LEU A 57 -4.91 -11.56 1.73
C LEU A 57 -4.27 -10.21 1.45
N PHE A 58 -5.07 -9.17 1.22
CA PHE A 58 -4.54 -7.84 0.99
C PHE A 58 -3.82 -7.28 2.23
N VAL A 59 -4.39 -7.45 3.42
CA VAL A 59 -3.75 -7.10 4.70
C VAL A 59 -2.45 -7.88 4.91
N LEU A 60 -2.47 -9.19 4.62
CA LEU A 60 -1.27 -10.02 4.70
C LEU A 60 -0.17 -9.50 3.77
N ALA A 61 -0.53 -9.17 2.51
CA ALA A 61 0.40 -8.60 1.55
C ALA A 61 1.00 -7.29 2.06
N ARG A 62 0.18 -6.37 2.57
CA ARG A 62 0.68 -5.09 3.14
C ARG A 62 1.64 -5.30 4.29
N PHE A 63 1.36 -6.24 5.18
CA PHE A 63 2.28 -6.57 6.25
C PHE A 63 3.60 -7.17 5.74
N MET A 64 3.52 -8.07 4.74
CA MET A 64 4.70 -8.71 4.14
C MET A 64 5.55 -7.74 3.31
N ASP A 65 4.99 -6.66 2.83
CA ASP A 65 5.66 -5.60 2.07
C ASP A 65 6.83 -4.96 2.86
N HIS A 66 6.71 -4.87 4.17
CA HIS A 66 7.82 -4.41 5.02
C HIS A 66 8.99 -5.40 5.10
N PHE A 67 8.80 -6.65 4.66
CA PHE A 67 9.81 -7.70 4.79
C PHE A 67 10.92 -7.57 3.75
N ASP A 68 10.62 -7.11 2.54
CA ASP A 68 11.60 -7.01 1.46
C ASP A 68 12.64 -5.91 1.74
N GLY A 69 12.20 -4.73 2.16
CA GLY A 69 13.08 -3.65 2.60
C GLY A 69 13.94 -4.05 3.80
N GLU A 70 13.34 -4.72 4.80
CA GLU A 70 14.09 -5.18 5.97
C GLU A 70 15.06 -6.31 5.60
N LEU A 71 14.67 -7.21 4.68
CA LEU A 71 15.55 -8.25 4.14
C LEU A 71 16.73 -7.64 3.35
N ALA A 72 16.44 -6.60 2.54
CA ALA A 72 17.47 -5.87 1.77
C ALA A 72 18.52 -5.25 2.70
N ARG A 73 18.07 -4.61 3.79
CA ARG A 73 18.98 -4.03 4.82
C ARG A 73 19.80 -5.10 5.51
N GLN A 74 19.16 -6.19 6.00
CA GLN A 74 19.87 -7.25 6.75
C GLN A 74 20.82 -8.08 5.87
N LYS A 75 20.55 -8.24 4.57
CA LYS A 75 21.43 -8.89 3.61
C LYS A 75 22.44 -7.96 2.94
N GLN A 76 22.36 -6.66 3.16
CA GLN A 76 23.13 -5.62 2.45
C GLN A 76 22.93 -5.72 0.92
N MET A 77 21.68 -5.96 0.49
CA MET A 77 21.27 -6.13 -0.91
C MET A 77 20.34 -5.00 -1.37
N THR A 78 20.49 -3.80 -0.80
CA THR A 78 19.77 -2.61 -1.29
C THR A 78 20.16 -2.30 -2.73
N SER A 79 19.18 -1.92 -3.56
CA SER A 79 19.41 -1.64 -4.96
C SER A 79 18.41 -0.62 -5.52
N ARG A 80 18.84 0.16 -6.51
CA ARG A 80 17.94 1.08 -7.23
C ARG A 80 16.76 0.37 -7.86
N LEU A 81 16.96 -0.85 -8.36
CA LEU A 81 15.87 -1.66 -8.90
C LEU A 81 14.85 -2.01 -7.83
N GLY A 82 15.30 -2.44 -6.64
CA GLY A 82 14.42 -2.73 -5.51
C GLY A 82 13.60 -1.51 -5.09
N TYR A 83 14.24 -0.36 -4.98
CA TYR A 83 13.60 0.91 -4.66
C TYR A 83 12.47 1.26 -5.64
N TYR A 84 12.70 1.21 -6.96
CA TYR A 84 11.63 1.47 -7.93
C TYR A 84 10.56 0.36 -7.96
N LEU A 85 10.96 -0.89 -7.75
CA LEU A 85 10.05 -2.02 -7.71
C LEU A 85 9.05 -1.88 -6.57
N ASP A 86 9.47 -1.38 -5.42
CA ASP A 86 8.62 -1.12 -4.26
C ASP A 86 7.52 -0.09 -4.60
N TYR A 87 7.87 1.07 -5.17
CA TYR A 87 6.88 2.06 -5.62
C TYR A 87 5.92 1.52 -6.69
N ILE A 88 6.42 0.72 -7.63
CA ILE A 88 5.60 0.11 -8.68
C ILE A 88 4.65 -0.93 -8.07
N SER A 89 5.13 -1.77 -7.15
CA SER A 89 4.31 -2.77 -6.49
C SER A 89 3.22 -2.12 -5.63
N GLY A 90 3.53 -1.05 -4.91
CA GLY A 90 2.56 -0.25 -4.19
C GLY A 90 1.50 0.35 -5.11
N ALA A 91 1.91 0.99 -6.21
CA ALA A 91 0.98 1.56 -7.20
C ALA A 91 0.03 0.51 -7.79
N LEU A 92 0.56 -0.67 -8.15
CA LEU A 92 -0.22 -1.78 -8.69
C LEU A 92 -1.16 -2.38 -7.65
N SER A 93 -0.70 -2.58 -6.42
CA SER A 93 -1.50 -3.16 -5.34
C SER A 93 -2.69 -2.28 -4.97
N TYR A 94 -2.45 -1.01 -4.66
CA TYR A 94 -3.52 -0.07 -4.31
C TYR A 94 -4.41 0.28 -5.50
N GLY A 95 -3.83 0.41 -6.70
CA GLY A 95 -4.60 0.62 -7.92
C GLY A 95 -5.56 -0.54 -8.18
N ALA A 96 -5.08 -1.79 -8.09
CA ALA A 96 -5.90 -2.98 -8.22
C ALA A 96 -6.97 -3.07 -7.12
N LEU A 97 -6.63 -2.73 -5.87
CA LEU A 97 -7.58 -2.73 -4.76
C LEU A 97 -8.80 -1.88 -5.07
N PHE A 98 -8.60 -0.60 -5.46
CA PHE A 98 -9.71 0.30 -5.76
C PHE A 98 -10.47 -0.11 -7.01
N ALA A 99 -9.77 -0.51 -8.08
CA ALA A 99 -10.41 -0.96 -9.31
C ALA A 99 -11.29 -2.19 -9.07
N CYS A 100 -10.78 -3.20 -8.36
CA CYS A 100 -11.47 -4.44 -8.06
C CYS A 100 -12.66 -4.22 -7.13
N MET A 101 -12.54 -3.40 -6.09
CA MET A 101 -13.70 -3.01 -5.27
C MET A 101 -14.74 -2.28 -6.10
N GLY A 102 -14.34 -1.37 -7.00
CA GLY A 102 -15.26 -0.70 -7.91
C GLY A 102 -16.04 -1.66 -8.78
N ILE A 103 -15.39 -2.70 -9.32
CA ILE A 103 -16.03 -3.77 -10.10
C ILE A 103 -16.98 -4.58 -9.20
N GLY A 104 -16.53 -5.02 -8.03
CA GLY A 104 -17.33 -5.83 -7.11
C GLY A 104 -18.64 -5.14 -6.67
N PHE A 105 -18.61 -3.81 -6.54
CA PHE A 105 -19.79 -3.04 -6.13
C PHE A 105 -20.67 -2.52 -7.29
N MET A 106 -20.36 -2.84 -8.55
CA MET A 106 -21.17 -2.41 -9.70
C MET A 106 -22.62 -2.89 -9.65
N HIS A 107 -22.86 -4.05 -9.03
CA HIS A 107 -24.18 -4.65 -8.92
C HIS A 107 -24.92 -4.31 -7.61
N THR A 108 -24.37 -3.40 -6.81
CA THR A 108 -25.01 -2.87 -5.60
C THR A 108 -25.78 -1.58 -5.90
N GLU A 109 -26.31 -0.93 -4.87
CA GLU A 109 -26.99 0.38 -4.98
C GLU A 109 -26.08 1.48 -5.55
N LEU A 110 -24.74 1.32 -5.47
CA LEU A 110 -23.81 2.26 -6.06
C LEU A 110 -23.80 2.23 -7.60
N GLY A 111 -24.11 1.09 -8.22
CA GLY A 111 -24.17 0.96 -9.68
C GLY A 111 -22.90 1.49 -10.36
N ASN A 112 -23.08 2.30 -11.40
CA ASN A 112 -21.95 2.89 -12.15
C ASN A 112 -21.07 3.84 -11.30
N TRP A 113 -21.58 4.38 -10.20
CA TRP A 113 -20.77 5.19 -9.28
C TRP A 113 -19.67 4.38 -8.61
N ALA A 114 -19.89 3.08 -8.37
CA ALA A 114 -18.86 2.20 -7.84
C ALA A 114 -17.64 2.14 -8.78
N LEU A 115 -17.88 2.00 -10.09
CA LEU A 115 -16.80 1.98 -11.08
C LEU A 115 -16.09 3.34 -11.15
N ALA A 116 -16.85 4.43 -11.16
CA ALA A 116 -16.27 5.78 -11.17
C ALA A 116 -15.39 6.04 -9.94
N LEU A 117 -15.86 5.67 -8.75
CA LEU A 117 -15.10 5.77 -7.50
C LEU A 117 -13.87 4.86 -7.51
N GLY A 118 -14.02 3.63 -8.01
CA GLY A 118 -12.91 2.69 -8.17
C GLY A 118 -11.81 3.24 -9.06
N LEU A 119 -12.18 3.78 -10.23
CA LEU A 119 -11.22 4.39 -11.16
C LEU A 119 -10.57 5.66 -10.59
N ALA A 120 -11.35 6.50 -9.89
CA ALA A 120 -10.82 7.68 -9.22
C ALA A 120 -9.83 7.30 -8.09
N GLY A 121 -10.18 6.30 -7.28
CA GLY A 121 -9.30 5.76 -6.24
C GLY A 121 -8.02 5.16 -6.83
N THR A 122 -8.14 4.38 -7.90
CA THR A 122 -6.99 3.83 -8.66
C THR A 122 -6.07 4.95 -9.15
N ALA A 123 -6.62 5.95 -9.82
CA ALA A 123 -5.83 7.07 -10.32
C ALA A 123 -5.14 7.83 -9.18
N SER A 124 -5.88 8.08 -8.08
CA SER A 124 -5.33 8.74 -6.89
C SER A 124 -4.19 7.95 -6.27
N ALA A 125 -4.34 6.62 -6.09
CA ALA A 125 -3.32 5.76 -5.53
C ALA A 125 -2.05 5.74 -6.41
N VAL A 126 -2.21 5.54 -7.71
CA VAL A 126 -1.09 5.50 -8.66
C VAL A 126 -0.35 6.85 -8.69
N ILE A 127 -1.10 7.96 -8.81
CA ILE A 127 -0.50 9.31 -8.82
C ILE A 127 0.24 9.57 -7.50
N SER A 128 -0.34 9.21 -6.35
CA SER A 128 0.29 9.39 -5.04
C SER A 128 1.62 8.65 -4.94
N MET A 129 1.70 7.41 -5.41
CA MET A 129 2.94 6.63 -5.40
C MET A 129 4.05 7.30 -6.22
N PHE A 130 3.73 7.79 -7.42
CA PHE A 130 4.71 8.49 -8.25
C PHE A 130 5.05 9.89 -7.72
N THR A 131 4.13 10.58 -7.05
CA THR A 131 4.43 11.85 -6.40
C THR A 131 5.30 11.67 -5.17
N ASN A 132 5.08 10.60 -4.38
CA ASN A 132 5.95 10.25 -3.25
C ASN A 132 7.37 9.93 -3.73
N LEU A 133 7.50 9.10 -4.77
CA LEU A 133 8.80 8.85 -5.41
C LEU A 133 9.49 10.15 -5.84
N GLY A 134 8.75 11.10 -6.41
CA GLY A 134 9.28 12.41 -6.80
C GLY A 134 9.68 13.28 -5.59
N ILE A 135 8.97 13.18 -4.48
CA ILE A 135 9.29 13.87 -3.23
C ILE A 135 10.58 13.31 -2.61
N ASP A 136 10.68 11.98 -2.52
CA ASP A 136 11.87 11.30 -2.00
C ASP A 136 13.13 11.69 -2.79
N GLN A 137 13.02 11.70 -4.12
CA GLN A 137 14.12 12.13 -4.98
C GLN A 137 14.51 13.61 -4.80
N GLN A 138 13.55 14.49 -4.53
CA GLN A 138 13.82 15.93 -4.27
C GLN A 138 14.49 16.16 -2.92
N LEU A 139 14.18 15.34 -1.92
CA LEU A 139 14.74 15.45 -0.58
C LEU A 139 16.05 14.67 -0.40
N ASP A 140 16.54 14.04 -1.49
CA ASP A 140 17.77 13.23 -1.51
C ASP A 140 17.77 12.13 -0.44
N LEU A 141 16.57 11.61 -0.14
CA LEU A 141 16.41 10.51 0.79
C LEU A 141 16.89 9.24 0.10
N SER A 142 18.05 8.79 0.50
CA SER A 142 18.61 7.54 -0.03
C SER A 142 17.93 6.33 0.62
N GLU A 143 17.95 5.20 -0.09
CA GLU A 143 17.46 3.89 0.37
C GLU A 143 18.04 3.46 1.73
N GLU A 144 19.14 4.08 2.19
CA GLU A 144 19.84 3.74 3.43
C GLU A 144 19.10 4.22 4.69
N ASP A 145 18.32 5.31 4.59
CA ASP A 145 17.71 5.93 5.76
C ASP A 145 16.40 5.27 6.22
N GLY A 146 15.75 4.47 5.36
CA GLY A 146 14.55 3.72 5.71
C GLY A 146 13.37 4.59 6.19
N HIS A 147 13.37 5.85 5.82
CA HIS A 147 12.33 6.82 6.19
C HIS A 147 11.68 7.34 4.92
N ASP A 148 10.36 7.21 4.86
CA ASP A 148 9.58 7.89 3.83
C ASP A 148 9.72 9.41 4.01
N ALA A 149 10.01 10.12 2.92
CA ALA A 149 10.15 11.58 2.91
C ALA A 149 8.91 12.30 3.39
N VAL A 150 7.78 11.72 3.09
CA VAL A 150 6.48 12.17 3.53
C VAL A 150 6.07 11.28 4.70
N GLY A 151 6.61 11.57 5.89
CA GLY A 151 6.12 10.93 7.10
C GLY A 151 4.62 11.17 7.21
N TYR A 152 3.84 10.11 7.11
CA TYR A 152 2.40 10.20 7.34
C TYR A 152 2.13 10.82 8.71
N PRO A 153 1.09 11.65 8.84
CA PRO A 153 0.70 12.14 10.16
C PRO A 153 0.42 10.94 11.07
N GLY A 154 1.35 10.66 11.97
CA GLY A 154 1.25 9.53 12.88
C GLY A 154 0.86 10.00 14.28
N PHE A 155 0.02 9.24 14.96
CA PHE A 155 -0.34 9.44 16.36
C PHE A 155 -0.11 8.16 17.14
N ALA A 156 0.65 8.23 18.24
CA ALA A 156 0.93 7.11 19.15
C ALA A 156 1.55 5.85 18.49
N GLY A 157 2.33 6.02 17.41
CA GLY A 157 2.98 4.91 16.69
C GLY A 157 2.11 4.28 15.60
N PHE A 158 0.93 4.83 15.34
CA PHE A 158 0.08 4.50 14.19
C PHE A 158 0.20 5.62 13.15
N GLU A 159 0.36 5.25 11.90
CA GLU A 159 0.40 6.15 10.77
C GLU A 159 -0.94 6.09 10.01
N LEU A 160 -1.25 7.12 9.22
CA LEU A 160 -2.49 7.14 8.42
C LEU A 160 -2.56 5.93 7.48
N GLU A 161 -1.41 5.45 7.05
CA GLU A 161 -1.26 4.27 6.20
C GLU A 161 -1.72 2.97 6.88
N ASP A 162 -1.60 2.89 8.21
CA ASP A 162 -2.09 1.74 8.99
C ASP A 162 -3.60 1.54 8.87
N GLY A 163 -4.34 2.56 8.41
CA GLY A 163 -5.77 2.46 8.12
C GLY A 163 -6.10 1.34 7.13
N ILE A 164 -5.16 0.92 6.29
CA ILE A 164 -5.36 -0.20 5.36
C ILE A 164 -5.54 -1.54 6.09
N TYR A 165 -4.92 -1.72 7.26
CA TYR A 165 -5.11 -2.94 8.05
C TYR A 165 -6.55 -3.12 8.54
N LEU A 166 -7.33 -2.04 8.58
CA LEU A 166 -8.73 -2.10 8.96
C LEU A 166 -9.63 -2.72 7.88
N ILE A 167 -9.16 -2.85 6.62
CA ILE A 167 -9.99 -3.40 5.55
C ILE A 167 -10.48 -4.81 5.88
N ALA A 168 -9.65 -5.68 6.46
CA ALA A 168 -10.05 -7.04 6.80
C ALA A 168 -11.13 -7.08 7.90
N PRO A 169 -10.94 -6.52 9.10
CA PRO A 169 -11.97 -6.56 10.13
C PRO A 169 -13.26 -5.82 9.72
N ILE A 170 -13.16 -4.72 8.98
CA ILE A 170 -14.31 -3.99 8.47
C ILE A 170 -15.09 -4.84 7.45
N THR A 171 -14.39 -5.57 6.56
CA THR A 171 -15.03 -6.47 5.60
C THR A 171 -15.74 -7.62 6.30
N TRP A 172 -15.11 -8.25 7.30
CA TRP A 172 -15.71 -9.33 8.10
C TRP A 172 -16.96 -8.89 8.85
N LEU A 173 -17.06 -7.63 9.20
CA LEU A 173 -18.24 -7.01 9.81
C LEU A 173 -19.30 -6.56 8.78
N GLY A 174 -19.06 -6.74 7.48
CA GLY A 174 -20.00 -6.37 6.40
C GLY A 174 -19.98 -4.90 6.00
N TYR A 175 -18.95 -4.13 6.41
CA TYR A 175 -18.85 -2.70 6.14
C TYR A 175 -17.85 -2.33 5.04
N LEU A 176 -17.56 -3.27 4.11
CA LEU A 176 -16.58 -3.01 3.02
C LEU A 176 -17.05 -1.87 2.09
N GLN A 177 -18.35 -1.76 1.78
CA GLN A 177 -18.84 -0.72 0.89
C GLN A 177 -18.66 0.70 1.46
N PRO A 178 -19.08 1.03 2.69
CA PRO A 178 -18.77 2.34 3.29
C PRO A 178 -17.26 2.57 3.45
N PHE A 179 -16.47 1.54 3.76
CA PHE A 179 -15.01 1.65 3.79
C PHE A 179 -14.45 2.04 2.42
N PHE A 180 -14.90 1.41 1.34
CA PHE A 180 -14.49 1.73 -0.03
C PHE A 180 -14.71 3.21 -0.37
N VAL A 181 -15.88 3.76 -0.04
CA VAL A 181 -16.20 5.17 -0.29
C VAL A 181 -15.28 6.09 0.51
N LEU A 182 -15.12 5.83 1.81
CA LEU A 182 -14.28 6.64 2.68
C LEU A 182 -12.79 6.55 2.31
N ALA A 183 -12.30 5.35 1.99
CA ALA A 183 -10.93 5.13 1.53
C ALA A 183 -10.66 5.83 0.20
N GLY A 184 -11.63 5.81 -0.74
CA GLY A 184 -11.54 6.52 -2.01
C GLY A 184 -11.44 8.05 -1.83
N ILE A 185 -12.24 8.62 -0.91
CA ILE A 185 -12.14 10.03 -0.55
C ILE A 185 -10.77 10.33 0.07
N GLY A 186 -10.33 9.48 1.02
CA GLY A 186 -9.03 9.61 1.66
C GLY A 186 -7.87 9.56 0.65
N ALA A 187 -7.91 8.63 -0.29
CA ALA A 187 -6.93 8.52 -1.37
C ALA A 187 -6.89 9.79 -2.26
N GLY A 188 -8.05 10.36 -2.56
CA GLY A 188 -8.15 11.62 -3.32
C GLY A 188 -7.53 12.80 -2.56
N VAL A 189 -7.85 12.94 -1.28
CA VAL A 189 -7.28 14.00 -0.42
C VAL A 189 -5.76 13.83 -0.31
N TYR A 190 -5.29 12.62 -0.08
CA TYR A 190 -3.86 12.31 0.00
C TYR A 190 -3.14 12.62 -1.32
N CYS A 191 -3.73 12.24 -2.46
CA CYS A 191 -3.20 12.53 -3.77
C CYS A 191 -3.04 14.04 -4.00
N LEU A 192 -4.04 14.84 -3.66
CA LEU A 192 -3.96 16.31 -3.77
C LEU A 192 -2.87 16.88 -2.88
N TRP A 193 -2.74 16.36 -1.66
CA TRP A 193 -1.72 16.82 -0.72
C TRP A 193 -0.30 16.47 -1.18
N THR A 194 -0.05 15.25 -1.67
CA THR A 194 1.27 14.85 -2.19
C THR A 194 1.64 15.61 -3.45
N CYS A 195 0.69 15.82 -4.38
CA CYS A 195 0.89 16.65 -5.56
C CYS A 195 1.27 18.10 -5.18
N TRP A 196 0.53 18.68 -4.22
CA TRP A 196 0.83 20.04 -3.73
C TRP A 196 2.22 20.12 -3.08
N THR A 197 2.58 19.13 -2.27
CA THR A 197 3.90 19.05 -1.61
C THR A 197 5.03 18.98 -2.64
N LEU A 198 4.90 18.10 -3.66
CA LEU A 198 5.89 17.99 -4.72
C LEU A 198 6.04 19.30 -5.52
N LEU A 199 4.92 19.95 -5.86
CA LEU A 199 4.95 21.24 -6.56
C LEU A 199 5.61 22.34 -5.72
N ARG A 200 5.40 22.33 -4.41
CA ARG A 200 6.02 23.27 -3.49
C ARG A 200 7.54 23.06 -3.42
N LEU A 201 7.98 21.81 -3.30
CA LEU A 201 9.42 21.46 -3.26
C LEU A 201 10.16 21.85 -4.56
N ARG A 202 9.49 21.76 -5.71
CA ARG A 202 10.08 22.14 -7.01
C ARG A 202 10.18 23.65 -7.22
N ARG A 203 9.48 24.46 -6.42
CA ARG A 203 9.45 25.94 -6.57
C ARG A 203 10.36 26.66 -5.55
N GLY A 204 10.79 26.00 -4.48
CA GLY A 204 11.71 26.52 -3.47
C GLY A 204 13.13 26.16 -3.78
#